data_f08afb4742ec487c40c2b6a446813013
#
_entry.id   f08afb4742ec487c40c2b6a446813013
#
_cell.length_a   1.000
_cell.length_b   1.000
_cell.length_c   1.000
_cell.angle_alpha   90.00
_cell.angle_beta   90.00
_cell.angle_gamma   90.00
#
_symmetry.space_group_name_H-M   'P 1'
#
loop_
_entity.id
_entity.type
_entity.pdbx_description
1 polymer ?
#
loop_
_entity_poly.entity_id
_entity_poly.type
_entity_poly.pdbx_seq_one_letter_code
_entity_poly.pdbx_strand_id
1 'polypeptide(L)'
;MVYYQHMAVSKTRSATIYALRNPYGDPFLFKPGKNRKLEIIGLLLWATEGDKTQLSLSNGNPDIIVKYLEFLRQVCRLREERIKAVIHCHDTLPYRHCLAYWSRLTGIPRHRFRKPHIKRDRGGTRKFPYGILRIVAFNAKLIHIFKERLKGLGLSKN
;
A
#
# COMPACT_ATOMS: atom_id res chain seq x y z
N MET A 1 -4.18 -24.86 -9.81
CA MET A 1 -2.73 -25.15 -9.77
C MET A 1 -2.00 -23.99 -10.45
N VAL A 2 -1.31 -23.13 -9.71
CA VAL A 2 -0.68 -21.93 -10.27
C VAL A 2 0.79 -22.23 -10.46
N TYR A 3 1.20 -22.37 -11.72
CA TYR A 3 2.61 -22.59 -12.08
C TYR A 3 3.43 -21.32 -11.86
N TYR A 4 4.39 -21.38 -10.94
CA TYR A 4 5.45 -20.39 -10.80
C TYR A 4 6.50 -20.67 -11.88
N GLN A 5 6.48 -19.97 -12.99
CA GLN A 5 7.63 -19.94 -13.87
C GLN A 5 8.63 -18.93 -13.33
N HIS A 6 9.71 -19.42 -12.74
CA HIS A 6 10.92 -18.64 -12.52
C HIS A 6 11.57 -18.40 -13.87
N MET A 7 11.43 -17.20 -14.41
CA MET A 7 12.32 -16.79 -15.48
C MET A 7 13.68 -16.49 -14.86
N ALA A 8 14.69 -17.22 -15.32
CA ALA A 8 16.08 -17.00 -14.96
C ALA A 8 16.48 -15.56 -15.29
N VAL A 9 16.84 -14.81 -14.29
CA VAL A 9 17.31 -13.45 -14.43
C VAL A 9 18.81 -13.48 -14.32
N SER A 10 19.50 -12.84 -15.26
CA SER A 10 20.95 -12.68 -15.22
C SER A 10 21.36 -12.09 -13.87
N LYS A 11 22.28 -12.76 -13.17
CA LYS A 11 22.86 -12.33 -11.90
C LYS A 11 23.77 -11.12 -12.15
N THR A 12 23.23 -9.95 -12.27
CA THR A 12 24.00 -8.74 -12.02
C THR A 12 24.01 -8.50 -10.51
N ARG A 13 25.17 -8.25 -9.97
CA ARG A 13 25.54 -8.27 -8.53
C ARG A 13 24.77 -7.28 -7.62
N SER A 14 23.73 -6.61 -8.03
CA SER A 14 23.13 -5.53 -7.22
C SER A 14 21.61 -5.46 -7.11
N ALA A 15 20.83 -6.25 -7.81
CA ALA A 15 19.37 -6.22 -7.60
C ALA A 15 18.71 -7.50 -8.09
N THR A 16 18.06 -8.22 -7.19
CA THR A 16 17.16 -9.30 -7.56
C THR A 16 15.87 -8.70 -8.08
N ILE A 17 15.63 -8.82 -9.38
CA ILE A 17 14.38 -8.39 -10.02
C ILE A 17 13.43 -9.57 -10.01
N TYR A 18 12.29 -9.42 -9.35
CA TYR A 18 11.21 -10.40 -9.42
C TYR A 18 10.21 -9.94 -10.48
N ALA A 19 10.22 -10.60 -11.66
CA ALA A 19 9.16 -10.43 -12.63
C ALA A 19 8.02 -11.37 -12.27
N LEU A 20 6.87 -10.83 -11.90
CA LEU A 20 5.67 -11.58 -11.60
C LEU A 20 4.59 -11.21 -12.60
N ARG A 21 4.08 -12.22 -13.32
CA ARG A 21 2.84 -12.06 -14.08
C ARG A 21 1.68 -12.11 -13.09
N ASN A 22 0.91 -11.04 -13.07
CA ASN A 22 -0.35 -11.01 -12.37
C ASN A 22 -1.37 -11.88 -13.14
N PRO A 23 -2.37 -12.50 -12.49
CA PRO A 23 -3.39 -13.31 -13.15
C PRO A 23 -4.21 -12.54 -14.20
N TYR A 24 -4.09 -11.21 -14.24
CA TYR A 24 -4.72 -10.33 -15.23
C TYR A 24 -3.76 -9.91 -16.37
N GLY A 25 -2.62 -10.60 -16.52
CA GLY A 25 -1.71 -10.39 -17.63
C GLY A 25 -0.70 -9.26 -17.48
N ASP A 26 -0.80 -8.41 -16.47
CA ASP A 26 0.13 -7.30 -16.27
C ASP A 26 1.47 -7.79 -15.73
N PRO A 27 2.61 -7.52 -16.39
CA PRO A 27 3.92 -7.78 -15.83
C PRO A 27 4.13 -6.89 -14.61
N PHE A 28 4.55 -7.50 -13.52
CA PHE A 28 4.90 -6.77 -12.31
C PHE A 28 6.39 -6.89 -12.05
N LEU A 29 7.07 -5.76 -11.92
CA LEU A 29 8.49 -5.68 -11.63
C LEU A 29 8.70 -5.08 -10.25
N PHE A 30 8.98 -5.92 -9.27
CA PHE A 30 9.48 -5.49 -7.98
C PHE A 30 11.00 -5.33 -8.07
N LYS A 31 11.52 -4.12 -7.81
CA LYS A 31 12.96 -3.80 -7.86
C LYS A 31 13.50 -3.50 -6.46
N PRO A 32 13.85 -4.54 -5.68
CA PRO A 32 14.49 -4.32 -4.40
C PRO A 32 15.89 -3.73 -4.60
N GLY A 33 16.30 -2.89 -3.68
CA GLY A 33 17.67 -2.36 -3.63
C GLY A 33 17.93 -1.05 -4.37
N LYS A 34 17.11 -0.65 -5.36
CA LYS A 34 17.29 0.66 -6.01
C LYS A 34 16.98 1.83 -5.07
N ASN A 35 16.04 1.64 -4.16
CA ASN A 35 15.75 2.56 -3.04
C ASN A 35 15.52 1.73 -1.78
N ARG A 36 16.60 1.16 -1.24
CA ARG A 36 16.53 0.25 -0.09
C ARG A 36 15.90 0.88 1.14
N LYS A 37 16.16 2.17 1.37
CA LYS A 37 15.55 2.89 2.49
C LYS A 37 14.03 2.91 2.37
N LEU A 38 13.50 3.27 1.20
CA LEU A 38 12.07 3.31 0.96
C LEU A 38 11.44 1.91 1.00
N GLU A 39 12.14 0.90 0.49
CA GLU A 39 11.72 -0.50 0.58
C GLU A 39 11.53 -0.94 2.03
N ILE A 40 12.54 -0.72 2.88
CA ILE A 40 12.48 -1.09 4.30
C ILE A 40 11.35 -0.34 5.00
N ILE A 41 11.23 0.98 4.79
CA ILE A 41 10.17 1.78 5.39
C ILE A 41 8.78 1.24 4.96
N GLY A 42 8.58 1.00 3.67
CA GLY A 42 7.30 0.52 3.17
C GLY A 42 6.91 -0.86 3.69
N LEU A 43 7.88 -1.78 3.77
CA LEU A 43 7.69 -3.11 4.36
C LEU A 43 7.34 -3.03 5.85
N LEU A 44 8.04 -2.17 6.62
CA LEU A 44 7.77 -1.97 8.03
C LEU A 44 6.39 -1.34 8.25
N LEU A 45 6.02 -0.32 7.48
CA LEU A 45 4.69 0.29 7.55
C LEU A 45 3.60 -0.76 7.29
N TRP A 46 3.77 -1.62 6.29
CA TRP A 46 2.81 -2.69 6.05
C TRP A 46 2.82 -3.73 7.16
N ALA A 47 3.97 -4.07 7.72
CA ALA A 47 4.08 -5.06 8.80
C ALA A 47 3.43 -4.58 10.11
N THR A 48 3.50 -3.28 10.41
CA THR A 48 3.01 -2.69 11.66
C THR A 48 1.56 -2.21 11.56
N GLU A 49 1.24 -1.48 10.49
CA GLU A 49 -0.03 -0.77 10.31
C GLU A 49 -0.94 -1.43 9.24
N GLY A 50 -0.38 -2.36 8.45
CA GLY A 50 -1.09 -2.98 7.33
C GLY A 50 -1.94 -4.18 7.71
N ASP A 51 -2.91 -4.47 6.86
CA ASP A 51 -3.65 -5.72 6.88
C ASP A 51 -2.81 -6.82 6.22
N LYS A 52 -2.55 -7.90 6.94
CA LYS A 52 -1.66 -8.98 6.48
C LYS A 52 -2.29 -9.94 5.48
N THR A 53 -3.59 -9.82 5.28
CA THR A 53 -4.33 -10.58 4.26
C THR A 53 -4.51 -9.78 2.97
N GLN A 54 -4.29 -8.45 3.05
CA GLN A 54 -4.44 -7.53 1.93
C GLN A 54 -3.25 -6.55 1.87
N LEU A 55 -2.99 -5.99 0.71
CA LEU A 55 -2.08 -4.86 0.57
C LEU A 55 -2.81 -3.58 0.96
N SER A 56 -3.21 -3.47 2.21
CA SER A 56 -3.88 -2.28 2.69
C SER A 56 -3.20 -1.73 3.93
N LEU A 57 -3.23 -0.42 4.05
CA LEU A 57 -2.73 0.33 5.19
C LEU A 57 -3.72 1.44 5.51
N SER A 58 -4.07 1.58 6.79
CA SER A 58 -5.00 2.61 7.28
C SER A 58 -4.27 3.51 8.26
N ASN A 59 -4.21 4.81 7.97
CA ASN A 59 -3.63 5.78 8.90
C ASN A 59 -4.26 7.16 8.72
N GLY A 60 -4.27 7.96 9.78
CA GLY A 60 -4.69 9.35 9.76
C GLY A 60 -3.54 10.34 9.61
N ASN A 61 -2.29 9.85 9.71
CA ASN A 61 -1.11 10.68 9.49
C ASN A 61 -0.79 10.75 7.99
N PRO A 62 -0.78 11.96 7.41
CA PRO A 62 -0.50 12.18 6.00
C PRO A 62 0.85 11.63 5.53
N ASP A 63 1.89 11.82 6.34
CA ASP A 63 3.26 11.43 5.97
C ASP A 63 3.40 9.91 5.84
N ILE A 64 2.73 9.16 6.72
CA ILE A 64 2.68 7.70 6.68
C ILE A 64 1.99 7.23 5.38
N ILE A 65 0.86 7.84 5.05
CA ILE A 65 0.11 7.52 3.82
C ILE A 65 0.93 7.84 2.57
N VAL A 66 1.51 9.02 2.50
CA VAL A 66 2.35 9.43 1.35
C VAL A 66 3.54 8.50 1.20
N LYS A 67 4.23 8.20 2.29
CA LYS A 67 5.40 7.32 2.27
C LYS A 67 5.06 5.89 1.84
N TYR A 68 3.92 5.36 2.27
CA TYR A 68 3.45 4.04 1.81
C TYR A 68 3.08 4.04 0.32
N LEU A 69 2.45 5.10 -0.17
CA LEU A 69 2.16 5.24 -1.61
C LEU A 69 3.42 5.38 -2.46
N GLU A 70 4.42 6.13 -2.00
CA GLU A 70 5.73 6.19 -2.66
C GLU A 70 6.34 4.80 -2.80
N PHE A 71 6.30 4.00 -1.74
CA PHE A 71 6.77 2.61 -1.76
C PHE A 71 6.01 1.76 -2.79
N LEU A 72 4.67 1.81 -2.77
CA LEU A 72 3.86 1.06 -3.74
C LEU A 72 4.14 1.47 -5.19
N ARG A 73 4.34 2.76 -5.43
CA ARG A 73 4.58 3.32 -6.77
C ARG A 73 6.01 3.11 -7.25
N GLN A 74 7.01 3.40 -6.43
CA GLN A 74 8.42 3.45 -6.85
C GLN A 74 9.12 2.11 -6.70
N VAL A 75 8.88 1.39 -5.61
CA VAL A 75 9.53 0.10 -5.33
C VAL A 75 8.71 -1.06 -5.89
N CYS A 76 7.42 -1.10 -5.56
CA CYS A 76 6.52 -2.15 -6.03
C CYS A 76 6.10 -1.95 -7.48
N ARG A 77 6.25 -0.75 -8.04
CA ARG A 77 5.83 -0.37 -9.39
C ARG A 77 4.38 -0.73 -9.69
N LEU A 78 3.55 -0.55 -8.68
CA LEU A 78 2.14 -0.84 -8.80
C LEU A 78 1.47 0.22 -9.68
N ARG A 79 0.68 -0.23 -10.65
CA ARG A 79 -0.08 0.68 -11.52
C ARG A 79 -1.17 1.39 -10.74
N GLU A 80 -1.42 2.65 -11.09
CA GLU A 80 -2.40 3.50 -10.40
C GLU A 80 -3.80 2.87 -10.36
N GLU A 81 -4.20 2.13 -11.40
CA GLU A 81 -5.50 1.44 -11.47
C GLU A 81 -5.68 0.38 -10.37
N ARG A 82 -4.56 -0.12 -9.83
CA ARG A 82 -4.56 -1.11 -8.75
C ARG A 82 -4.63 -0.49 -7.36
N ILE A 83 -4.51 0.83 -7.27
CA ILE A 83 -4.58 1.57 -6.01
C ILE A 83 -5.95 2.21 -5.87
N LYS A 84 -6.63 1.91 -4.79
CA LYS A 84 -7.92 2.52 -4.40
C LYS A 84 -7.81 3.05 -2.98
N ALA A 85 -8.71 3.95 -2.64
CA ALA A 85 -8.74 4.58 -1.34
C ALA A 85 -10.13 4.50 -0.70
N VAL A 86 -10.18 4.43 0.62
CA VAL A 86 -11.40 4.50 1.41
C VAL A 86 -11.17 5.46 2.57
N ILE A 87 -12.07 6.42 2.75
CA ILE A 87 -12.01 7.34 3.89
C ILE A 87 -12.90 6.80 4.99
N HIS A 88 -12.33 6.70 6.19
CA HIS A 88 -13.05 6.43 7.42
C HIS A 88 -13.14 7.75 8.19
N CYS A 89 -14.32 8.28 8.34
CA CYS A 89 -14.56 9.54 9.05
C CYS A 89 -15.75 9.43 9.99
N HIS A 90 -15.85 10.39 10.90
CA HIS A 90 -17.04 10.58 11.72
C HIS A 90 -18.06 11.42 10.96
N ASP A 91 -19.34 11.27 11.31
CA ASP A 91 -20.47 12.01 10.75
C ASP A 91 -20.37 13.53 10.94
N THR A 92 -19.61 13.97 11.95
CA THR A 92 -19.29 15.37 12.22
C THR A 92 -18.26 15.97 11.27
N LEU A 93 -17.56 15.14 10.46
CA LEU A 93 -16.57 15.61 9.49
C LEU A 93 -17.19 15.71 8.09
N PRO A 94 -17.10 16.88 7.42
CA PRO A 94 -17.58 17.01 6.05
C PRO A 94 -16.80 16.11 5.09
N TYR A 95 -17.40 15.01 4.65
CA TYR A 95 -16.74 14.04 3.77
C TYR A 95 -16.10 14.68 2.52
N ARG A 96 -16.77 15.68 1.94
CA ARG A 96 -16.23 16.39 0.74
C ARG A 96 -14.89 17.05 1.01
N HIS A 97 -14.67 17.59 2.22
CA HIS A 97 -13.39 18.18 2.62
C HIS A 97 -12.32 17.09 2.79
N CYS A 98 -12.67 15.99 3.44
CA CYS A 98 -11.77 14.85 3.60
C CYS A 98 -11.36 14.29 2.23
N LEU A 99 -12.30 14.13 1.31
CA LEU A 99 -12.05 13.65 -0.04
C LEU A 99 -11.15 14.60 -0.84
N ALA A 100 -11.41 15.90 -0.77
CA ALA A 100 -10.59 16.90 -1.46
C ALA A 100 -9.16 16.93 -0.92
N TYR A 101 -9.00 16.88 0.39
CA TYR A 101 -7.70 16.84 1.05
C TYR A 101 -6.89 15.60 0.63
N TRP A 102 -7.45 14.41 0.83
CA TRP A 102 -6.75 13.18 0.54
C TRP A 102 -6.47 12.97 -0.95
N SER A 103 -7.41 13.35 -1.82
CA SER A 103 -7.21 13.26 -3.27
C SER A 103 -6.05 14.14 -3.73
N ARG A 104 -5.97 15.38 -3.24
CA ARG A 104 -4.88 16.31 -3.56
C ARG A 104 -3.53 15.83 -3.02
N LEU A 105 -3.50 15.37 -1.76
CA LEU A 105 -2.27 14.94 -1.10
C LEU A 105 -1.68 13.67 -1.73
N THR A 106 -2.54 12.70 -2.05
CA THR A 106 -2.11 11.39 -2.55
C THR A 106 -1.96 11.31 -4.06
N GLY A 107 -2.54 12.27 -4.79
CA GLY A 107 -2.67 12.21 -6.24
C GLY A 107 -3.66 11.14 -6.73
N ILE A 108 -4.38 10.45 -5.83
CA ILE A 108 -5.41 9.50 -6.21
C ILE A 108 -6.65 10.27 -6.67
N PRO A 109 -7.13 10.09 -7.91
CA PRO A 109 -8.29 10.80 -8.41
C PRO A 109 -9.56 10.40 -7.66
N ARG A 110 -10.48 11.34 -7.48
CA ARG A 110 -11.68 11.17 -6.64
C ARG A 110 -12.53 9.96 -7.00
N HIS A 111 -12.62 9.60 -8.28
CA HIS A 111 -13.40 8.44 -8.74
C HIS A 111 -12.82 7.09 -8.30
N ARG A 112 -11.58 7.05 -7.79
CA ARG A 112 -10.96 5.85 -7.21
C ARG A 112 -11.15 5.72 -5.71
N PHE A 113 -11.76 6.73 -5.08
CA PHE A 113 -12.22 6.61 -3.72
C PHE A 113 -13.51 5.80 -3.69
N ARG A 114 -13.51 4.74 -2.89
CA ARG A 114 -14.70 3.92 -2.67
C ARG A 114 -15.65 4.63 -1.71
N LYS A 115 -16.85 4.06 -1.55
CA LYS A 115 -17.83 4.53 -0.56
C LYS A 115 -17.17 4.69 0.81
N PRO A 116 -17.32 5.86 1.46
CA PRO A 116 -16.70 6.11 2.76
C PRO A 116 -17.32 5.24 3.86
N HIS A 117 -16.53 4.98 4.89
CA HIS A 117 -17.03 4.43 6.13
C HIS A 117 -17.29 5.57 7.11
N ILE A 118 -18.55 5.97 7.25
CA ILE A 118 -18.96 7.03 8.17
C ILE A 118 -19.41 6.38 9.47
N LYS A 119 -18.76 6.76 10.58
CA LYS A 119 -19.11 6.32 11.94
C LYS A 119 -19.72 7.47 12.71
N ARG A 120 -20.71 7.17 13.57
CA ARG A 120 -21.26 8.15 14.49
C ARG A 120 -20.17 8.61 15.47
N ASP A 121 -20.08 9.91 15.66
CA ASP A 121 -19.18 10.49 16.66
C ASP A 121 -19.74 10.19 18.06
N ARG A 122 -18.97 9.48 18.88
CA ARG A 122 -19.33 9.13 20.26
C ARG A 122 -18.59 9.96 21.31
N GLY A 123 -17.92 11.04 20.87
CA GLY A 123 -17.04 11.81 21.74
C GLY A 123 -15.75 11.06 22.05
N GLY A 124 -14.63 11.51 21.59
CA GLY A 124 -13.32 10.93 21.85
C GLY A 124 -12.25 12.00 21.74
N THR A 125 -11.14 11.80 22.43
CA THR A 125 -10.08 12.80 22.57
C THR A 125 -9.18 12.95 21.32
N ARG A 126 -9.18 11.95 20.41
CA ARG A 126 -8.30 11.97 19.25
C ARG A 126 -9.10 11.91 17.95
N LYS A 127 -9.23 13.06 17.31
CA LYS A 127 -9.87 13.16 16.00
C LYS A 127 -8.83 13.56 14.96
N PHE A 128 -8.74 12.79 13.88
CA PHE A 128 -7.99 13.21 12.71
C PHE A 128 -8.82 14.21 11.92
N PRO A 129 -8.31 15.40 11.59
CA PRO A 129 -9.11 16.49 10.98
C PRO A 129 -9.67 16.14 9.61
N TYR A 130 -9.08 15.16 8.92
CA TYR A 130 -9.53 14.66 7.61
C TYR A 130 -9.90 13.18 7.65
N GLY A 131 -10.19 12.63 8.85
CA GLY A 131 -10.43 11.21 9.02
C GLY A 131 -9.19 10.35 8.79
N ILE A 132 -9.41 9.06 8.65
CA ILE A 132 -8.38 8.06 8.40
C ILE A 132 -8.48 7.62 6.94
N LEU A 133 -7.37 7.64 6.21
CA LEU A 133 -7.32 7.08 4.87
C LEU A 133 -6.87 5.62 4.93
N ARG A 134 -7.61 4.75 4.28
CA ARG A 134 -7.21 3.38 3.96
C ARG A 134 -6.82 3.30 2.51
N ILE A 135 -5.57 3.00 2.25
CA ILE A 135 -5.07 2.61 0.92
C ILE A 135 -5.30 1.12 0.74
N VAL A 136 -5.83 0.74 -0.41
CA VAL A 136 -6.03 -0.66 -0.78
C VAL A 136 -5.39 -0.90 -2.13
N ALA A 137 -4.44 -1.81 -2.16
CA ALA A 137 -3.78 -2.22 -3.39
C ALA A 137 -4.14 -3.67 -3.74
N PHE A 138 -4.28 -3.95 -5.03
CA PHE A 138 -4.71 -5.26 -5.50
C PHE A 138 -3.58 -5.99 -6.20
N ASN A 139 -2.84 -6.78 -5.44
CA ASN A 139 -1.87 -7.73 -5.97
C ASN A 139 -1.54 -8.81 -4.92
N ALA A 140 -2.15 -9.98 -5.03
CA ALA A 140 -1.94 -11.08 -4.08
C ALA A 140 -0.49 -11.58 -4.04
N LYS A 141 0.23 -11.48 -5.15
CA LYS A 141 1.64 -11.92 -5.22
C LYS A 141 2.56 -11.01 -4.40
N LEU A 142 2.26 -9.70 -4.32
CA LEU A 142 3.03 -8.78 -3.48
C LEU A 142 2.98 -9.14 -2.00
N ILE A 143 1.86 -9.65 -1.51
CA ILE A 143 1.75 -10.06 -0.11
C ILE A 143 2.78 -11.15 0.20
N HIS A 144 2.93 -12.13 -0.69
CA HIS A 144 3.93 -13.17 -0.54
C HIS A 144 5.35 -12.59 -0.57
N ILE A 145 5.65 -11.71 -1.52
CA ILE A 145 6.95 -11.02 -1.61
C ILE A 145 7.25 -10.24 -0.33
N PHE A 146 6.28 -9.48 0.18
CA PHE A 146 6.47 -8.70 1.42
C PHE A 146 6.81 -9.61 2.61
N LYS A 147 6.10 -10.75 2.74
CA LYS A 147 6.39 -11.74 3.79
C LYS A 147 7.80 -12.29 3.67
N GLU A 148 8.22 -12.69 2.47
CA GLU A 148 9.57 -13.21 2.24
C GLU A 148 10.66 -12.15 2.48
N ARG A 149 10.41 -10.90 2.07
CA ARG A 149 11.36 -9.81 2.31
C ARG A 149 11.47 -9.46 3.81
N LEU A 150 10.37 -9.44 4.54
CA LEU A 150 10.37 -9.24 6.00
C LEU A 150 11.11 -10.37 6.71
N LYS A 151 10.90 -11.62 6.30
CA LYS A 151 11.65 -12.78 6.80
C LYS A 151 13.15 -12.62 6.59
N GLY A 152 13.57 -12.17 5.40
CA GLY A 152 14.97 -11.85 5.10
C GLY A 152 15.56 -10.70 5.93
N LEU A 153 14.71 -9.85 6.54
CA LEU A 153 15.10 -8.81 7.49
C LEU A 153 15.07 -9.29 8.96
N GLY A 154 14.82 -10.57 9.22
CA GLY A 154 14.67 -11.12 10.57
C GLY A 154 13.33 -10.79 11.24
N LEU A 155 12.34 -10.33 10.46
CA LEU A 155 11.04 -9.88 10.95
C LEU A 155 9.91 -10.87 10.57
N SER A 156 10.16 -12.16 10.65
CA SER A 156 9.09 -13.14 10.44
C SER A 156 8.09 -13.06 11.59
N LYS A 157 6.84 -12.75 11.27
CA LYS A 157 5.72 -13.00 12.20
C LYS A 157 5.22 -14.41 11.95
N ASN A 158 5.25 -15.22 13.01
CA ASN A 158 4.48 -16.45 13.09
C ASN A 158 3.00 -16.16 12.85
#